data_e40e1d676ef784a35c732af33442fa17
#
_entry.id   e40e1d676ef784a35c732af33442fa17
#
_cell.length_a   1.000
_cell.length_b   1.000
_cell.length_c   1.000
_cell.angle_alpha   90.00
_cell.angle_beta   90.00
_cell.angle_gamma   90.00
#
_symmetry.space_group_name_H-M   'P 1'
#
loop_
_entity.id
_entity.type
_entity.pdbx_description
1 polymer ?
#
loop_
_entity_poly.entity_id
_entity_poly.type
_entity_poly.pdbx_seq_one_letter_code
_entity_poly.pdbx_strand_id
1 'polypeptide(L)'
;IGPYTYIKGASKLKNITINSSEEEPSQIGEGVILVNGIVGYGCRIFYSAVATRFVIGDKCNLKYGARIINSILGDNSTISCCEVLNNLIFPAHEQHHNNSFLISACIMGQSNMAAGATLGSNHNSRATDGEIVASRGFWPGLCSSIKHSSRFASFTLLSKGDYLEIFLVCVHMYIRHKMFTQ
;
A
#
# COMPACT_ATOMS: atom_id res chain seq x y z
N ILE A 1 22.35 5.89 -8.85
CA ILE A 1 21.69 7.06 -8.23
C ILE A 1 21.69 8.16 -9.26
N GLY A 2 20.52 8.70 -9.58
CA GLY A 2 20.32 9.80 -10.52
C GLY A 2 20.86 11.13 -10.02
N PRO A 3 21.06 12.11 -10.93
CA PRO A 3 21.48 13.47 -10.56
C PRO A 3 20.43 14.14 -9.68
N TYR A 4 20.85 15.14 -8.90
CA TYR A 4 19.99 15.90 -7.97
C TYR A 4 19.30 15.08 -6.88
N THR A 5 19.68 13.81 -6.69
CA THR A 5 19.20 13.01 -5.56
C THR A 5 19.73 13.58 -4.24
N TYR A 6 18.85 13.85 -3.30
CA TYR A 6 19.24 14.27 -1.96
C TYR A 6 19.16 13.09 -0.99
N ILE A 7 20.27 12.72 -0.36
CA ILE A 7 20.34 11.63 0.62
C ILE A 7 20.95 12.16 1.91
N LYS A 8 20.20 12.04 3.04
CA LYS A 8 20.70 12.45 4.34
C LYS A 8 20.23 11.48 5.43
N GLY A 9 21.17 10.85 6.12
CA GLY A 9 20.88 10.01 7.29
C GLY A 9 20.22 8.66 6.99
N ALA A 10 20.27 8.19 5.74
CA ALA A 10 19.78 6.86 5.39
C ALA A 10 20.61 5.78 6.11
N SER A 11 19.95 4.77 6.71
CA SER A 11 20.60 3.69 7.44
C SER A 11 21.20 2.62 6.52
N LYS A 12 20.52 2.33 5.39
CA LYS A 12 21.03 1.32 4.45
C LYS A 12 20.45 1.52 3.05
N LEU A 13 21.35 1.61 2.07
CA LEU A 13 21.02 1.63 0.66
C LEU A 13 21.83 0.52 -0.03
N LYS A 14 21.17 -0.54 -0.52
CA LYS A 14 21.87 -1.69 -1.09
C LYS A 14 21.14 -2.19 -2.33
N ASN A 15 21.89 -2.31 -3.44
CA ASN A 15 21.39 -2.85 -4.70
C ASN A 15 20.09 -2.16 -5.15
N ILE A 16 20.16 -0.85 -5.32
CA ILE A 16 19.04 0.01 -5.66
C ILE A 16 19.37 0.93 -6.85
N THR A 17 18.33 1.30 -7.57
CA THR A 17 18.32 2.42 -8.50
C THR A 17 17.43 3.52 -7.94
N ILE A 18 17.90 4.76 -7.90
CA ILE A 18 17.11 5.94 -7.57
C ILE A 18 17.13 6.85 -8.78
N ASN A 19 15.97 7.03 -9.39
CA ASN A 19 15.80 8.00 -10.47
C ASN A 19 15.56 9.39 -9.87
N SER A 20 16.17 10.39 -10.50
CA SER A 20 16.08 11.78 -10.04
C SER A 20 16.52 12.71 -11.16
N SER A 21 15.93 13.88 -11.23
CA SER A 21 16.31 14.96 -12.16
C SER A 21 16.25 16.31 -11.46
N GLU A 22 16.60 17.37 -12.15
CA GLU A 22 16.51 18.73 -11.63
C GLU A 22 15.05 19.13 -11.40
N GLU A 23 14.17 18.77 -12.32
CA GLU A 23 12.72 19.07 -12.25
C GLU A 23 12.00 18.21 -11.21
N GLU A 24 12.43 16.97 -11.05
CA GLU A 24 11.82 15.99 -10.15
C GLU A 24 12.87 15.31 -9.25
N PRO A 25 13.43 16.02 -8.28
CA PRO A 25 14.47 15.49 -7.41
C PRO A 25 13.91 14.51 -6.39
N SER A 26 14.53 13.35 -6.27
CA SER A 26 14.19 12.36 -5.26
C SER A 26 14.96 12.59 -3.96
N GLN A 27 14.31 12.36 -2.82
CA GLN A 27 14.83 12.64 -1.49
C GLN A 27 14.74 11.42 -0.59
N ILE A 28 15.85 11.04 0.03
CA ILE A 28 15.96 9.91 0.96
C ILE A 28 16.46 10.44 2.30
N GLY A 29 15.66 10.29 3.34
CA GLY A 29 15.93 10.87 4.66
C GLY A 29 16.38 9.88 5.73
N GLU A 30 16.24 10.32 6.96
CA GLU A 30 16.79 9.67 8.14
C GLU A 30 16.21 8.27 8.38
N GLY A 31 17.08 7.33 8.74
CA GLY A 31 16.73 5.97 9.14
C GLY A 31 16.24 5.06 8.02
N VAL A 32 16.15 5.56 6.79
CA VAL A 32 15.59 4.81 5.64
C VAL A 32 16.45 3.59 5.30
N ILE A 33 15.79 2.48 5.01
CA ILE A 33 16.39 1.23 4.54
C ILE A 33 15.78 0.83 3.20
N LEU A 34 16.58 0.84 2.14
CA LEU A 34 16.17 0.40 0.80
C LEU A 34 17.09 -0.74 0.33
N VAL A 35 16.50 -1.89 -0.03
CA VAL A 35 17.25 -3.07 -0.45
C VAL A 35 16.58 -3.73 -1.65
N ASN A 36 17.34 -3.95 -2.72
CA ASN A 36 16.91 -4.64 -3.94
C ASN A 36 15.67 -3.99 -4.57
N GLY A 37 15.83 -2.82 -5.18
CA GLY A 37 14.68 -2.16 -5.79
C GLY A 37 14.97 -0.92 -6.61
N ILE A 38 13.89 -0.33 -7.09
CA ILE A 38 13.89 0.85 -7.94
C ILE A 38 12.99 1.92 -7.31
N VAL A 39 13.47 3.15 -7.29
CA VAL A 39 12.73 4.35 -6.90
C VAL A 39 12.59 5.23 -8.13
N GLY A 40 11.39 5.68 -8.43
CA GLY A 40 11.04 6.61 -9.50
C GLY A 40 11.49 8.04 -9.22
N TYR A 41 11.14 8.95 -10.12
CA TYR A 41 11.47 10.38 -10.02
C TYR A 41 10.61 11.09 -8.96
N GLY A 42 11.15 12.14 -8.35
CA GLY A 42 10.41 13.02 -7.44
C GLY A 42 9.91 12.34 -6.15
N CYS A 43 10.45 11.20 -5.79
CA CYS A 43 10.03 10.45 -4.61
C CYS A 43 10.55 11.07 -3.31
N ARG A 44 9.76 10.95 -2.24
CA ARG A 44 10.11 11.41 -0.89
C ARG A 44 10.01 10.25 0.10
N ILE A 45 11.16 9.76 0.56
CA ILE A 45 11.24 8.60 1.45
C ILE A 45 11.96 9.02 2.73
N PHE A 46 11.24 9.03 3.86
CA PHE A 46 11.72 9.59 5.13
C PHE A 46 11.32 8.78 6.35
N TYR A 47 11.93 9.14 7.48
CA TYR A 47 11.53 8.73 8.82
C TYR A 47 11.41 7.21 8.99
N SER A 48 12.56 6.53 8.80
CA SER A 48 12.71 5.09 9.02
C SER A 48 11.81 4.21 8.15
N ALA A 49 11.40 4.69 6.97
CA ALA A 49 10.72 3.84 6.00
C ALA A 49 11.64 2.71 5.53
N VAL A 50 11.07 1.52 5.34
CA VAL A 50 11.79 0.30 4.94
C VAL A 50 11.17 -0.27 3.66
N ALA A 51 11.97 -0.46 2.62
CA ALA A 51 11.53 -1.15 1.41
C ALA A 51 12.53 -2.24 0.99
N THR A 52 12.00 -3.43 0.68
CA THR A 52 12.81 -4.57 0.26
C THR A 52 12.14 -5.33 -0.89
N ARG A 53 12.88 -5.57 -1.97
CA ARG A 53 12.36 -6.16 -3.23
C ARG A 53 11.14 -5.40 -3.72
N PHE A 54 11.37 -4.19 -4.19
CA PHE A 54 10.31 -3.23 -4.50
C PHE A 54 10.53 -2.51 -5.84
N VAL A 55 9.44 -2.03 -6.40
CA VAL A 55 9.43 -0.96 -7.40
C VAL A 55 8.50 0.13 -6.89
N ILE A 56 9.01 1.35 -6.77
CA ILE A 56 8.25 2.53 -6.40
C ILE A 56 8.21 3.45 -7.61
N GLY A 57 7.02 3.79 -8.08
CA GLY A 57 6.77 4.71 -9.19
C GLY A 57 7.16 6.15 -8.87
N ASP A 58 6.84 7.05 -9.77
CA ASP A 58 7.20 8.46 -9.65
C ASP A 58 6.34 9.20 -8.61
N LYS A 59 6.90 10.23 -7.99
CA LYS A 59 6.19 11.13 -7.06
C LYS A 59 5.56 10.44 -5.85
N CYS A 60 6.10 9.32 -5.44
CA CYS A 60 5.61 8.58 -4.29
C CYS A 60 6.16 9.12 -2.96
N ASN A 61 5.39 8.96 -1.90
CA ASN A 61 5.77 9.33 -0.55
C ASN A 61 5.76 8.13 0.38
N LEU A 62 6.89 7.82 1.03
CA LEU A 62 7.00 6.80 2.07
C LEU A 62 7.49 7.43 3.35
N LYS A 63 6.74 7.30 4.45
CA LYS A 63 7.05 8.01 5.70
C LYS A 63 6.71 7.21 6.95
N TYR A 64 7.31 7.63 8.08
CA TYR A 64 6.94 7.19 9.42
C TYR A 64 6.91 5.67 9.60
N GLY A 65 8.02 5.00 9.24
CA GLY A 65 8.15 3.57 9.43
C GLY A 65 7.33 2.72 8.45
N ALA A 66 6.84 3.29 7.35
CA ALA A 66 6.19 2.52 6.28
C ALA A 66 7.05 1.33 5.85
N ARG A 67 6.45 0.16 5.69
CA ARG A 67 7.13 -1.06 5.29
C ARG A 67 6.58 -1.59 3.98
N ILE A 68 7.42 -1.65 2.96
CA ILE A 68 7.08 -2.20 1.64
C ILE A 68 7.97 -3.40 1.35
N ILE A 69 7.35 -4.56 1.14
CA ILE A 69 8.09 -5.79 0.89
C ILE A 69 7.47 -6.54 -0.30
N ASN A 70 8.30 -6.97 -1.26
CA ASN A 70 7.86 -7.71 -2.46
C ASN A 70 6.71 -7.04 -3.21
N SER A 71 6.74 -5.72 -3.37
CA SER A 71 5.58 -4.99 -3.89
C SER A 71 5.97 -3.97 -4.95
N ILE A 72 5.00 -3.71 -5.83
CA ILE A 72 5.05 -2.62 -6.81
C ILE A 72 4.06 -1.55 -6.38
N LEU A 73 4.52 -0.33 -6.24
CA LEU A 73 3.73 0.85 -5.92
C LEU A 73 3.71 1.79 -7.13
N GLY A 74 2.55 2.03 -7.69
CA GLY A 74 2.35 2.95 -8.81
C GLY A 74 2.53 4.42 -8.42
N ASP A 75 2.66 5.26 -9.43
CA ASP A 75 2.96 6.67 -9.31
C ASP A 75 2.00 7.44 -8.39
N ASN A 76 2.49 8.55 -7.84
CA ASN A 76 1.69 9.50 -7.08
C ASN A 76 0.93 8.83 -5.92
N SER A 77 1.59 7.94 -5.20
CA SER A 77 1.02 7.18 -4.10
C SER A 77 1.70 7.50 -2.77
N THR A 78 0.95 7.38 -1.68
CA THR A 78 1.45 7.64 -0.32
C THR A 78 1.28 6.42 0.57
N ILE A 79 2.38 5.95 1.18
CA ILE A 79 2.37 4.91 2.20
C ILE A 79 3.02 5.46 3.46
N SER A 80 2.31 5.44 4.58
CA SER A 80 2.83 5.87 5.89
C SER A 80 2.34 5.00 7.02
N CYS A 81 3.17 4.73 8.00
CA CYS A 81 2.78 4.06 9.25
C CYS A 81 2.18 2.65 9.09
N CYS A 82 2.35 2.00 7.97
CA CYS A 82 1.66 0.74 7.66
C CYS A 82 2.55 -0.26 6.92
N GLU A 83 2.02 -1.46 6.72
CA GLU A 83 2.71 -2.56 6.05
C GLU A 83 2.01 -2.94 4.74
N VAL A 84 2.83 -3.07 3.69
CA VAL A 84 2.42 -3.43 2.34
C VAL A 84 3.29 -4.60 1.87
N LEU A 85 2.69 -5.79 1.70
CA LEU A 85 3.40 -7.03 1.49
C LEU A 85 2.83 -7.84 0.31
N ASN A 86 3.67 -8.18 -0.66
CA ASN A 86 3.30 -8.97 -1.85
C ASN A 86 2.17 -8.34 -2.68
N ASN A 87 2.27 -7.06 -3.01
CA ASN A 87 1.20 -6.35 -3.69
C ASN A 87 1.60 -5.79 -5.05
N LEU A 88 0.59 -5.67 -5.91
CA LEU A 88 0.61 -4.84 -7.10
C LEU A 88 -0.38 -3.69 -6.90
N ILE A 89 0.13 -2.49 -6.72
CA ILE A 89 -0.66 -1.30 -6.45
C ILE A 89 -0.51 -0.31 -7.60
N PHE A 90 -1.62 0.05 -8.21
CA PHE A 90 -1.69 1.01 -9.31
C PHE A 90 -1.67 2.47 -8.81
N PRO A 91 -1.43 3.46 -9.68
CA PRO A 91 -1.21 4.84 -9.28
C PRO A 91 -2.31 5.50 -8.42
N ALA A 92 -1.90 6.53 -7.67
CA ALA A 92 -2.76 7.33 -6.80
C ALA A 92 -3.40 6.53 -5.64
N HIS A 93 -2.59 5.69 -5.01
CA HIS A 93 -2.97 4.96 -3.79
C HIS A 93 -2.62 5.76 -2.54
N GLU A 94 -3.56 5.84 -1.60
CA GLU A 94 -3.37 6.49 -0.31
C GLU A 94 -3.55 5.49 0.84
N GLN A 95 -2.48 5.31 1.63
CA GLN A 95 -2.50 4.48 2.84
C GLN A 95 -1.56 5.11 3.87
N HIS A 96 -2.07 6.06 4.65
CA HIS A 96 -1.23 6.92 5.48
C HIS A 96 -1.64 7.02 6.95
N HIS A 97 -2.49 6.11 7.41
CA HIS A 97 -2.91 6.01 8.81
C HIS A 97 -2.41 4.73 9.48
N ASN A 98 -2.25 4.79 10.80
CA ASN A 98 -1.77 3.68 11.61
C ASN A 98 -2.68 2.45 11.59
N ASN A 99 -2.11 1.30 11.93
CA ASN A 99 -2.78 0.02 12.11
C ASN A 99 -3.47 -0.51 10.86
N SER A 100 -3.05 -0.07 9.68
CA SER A 100 -3.50 -0.67 8.43
C SER A 100 -2.43 -1.60 7.86
N PHE A 101 -2.84 -2.64 7.17
CA PHE A 101 -1.95 -3.44 6.33
C PHE A 101 -2.65 -3.91 5.06
N LEU A 102 -1.86 -4.18 4.06
CA LEU A 102 -2.30 -4.70 2.77
C LEU A 102 -1.38 -5.85 2.35
N ILE A 103 -1.95 -7.04 2.24
CA ILE A 103 -1.20 -8.26 1.96
C ILE A 103 -1.81 -9.02 0.79
N SER A 104 -0.97 -9.44 -0.16
CA SER A 104 -1.34 -10.26 -1.33
C SER A 104 -2.54 -9.69 -2.09
N ALA A 105 -2.38 -8.48 -2.61
CA ALA A 105 -3.46 -7.79 -3.27
C ALA A 105 -3.02 -7.16 -4.61
N CYS A 106 -3.97 -7.14 -5.54
CA CYS A 106 -3.93 -6.32 -6.75
C CYS A 106 -4.94 -5.17 -6.57
N ILE A 107 -4.44 -3.97 -6.37
CA ILE A 107 -5.25 -2.77 -6.10
C ILE A 107 -5.12 -1.81 -7.27
N MET A 108 -6.23 -1.54 -7.94
CA MET A 108 -6.27 -0.58 -9.05
C MET A 108 -6.21 0.86 -8.53
N GLY A 109 -5.96 1.79 -9.43
CA GLY A 109 -5.68 3.19 -9.08
C GLY A 109 -6.77 3.92 -8.30
N GLN A 110 -6.39 5.03 -7.68
CA GLN A 110 -7.26 5.93 -6.89
C GLN A 110 -7.92 5.25 -5.67
N SER A 111 -7.24 4.31 -5.06
CA SER A 111 -7.69 3.63 -3.86
C SER A 111 -7.21 4.33 -2.59
N ASN A 112 -7.97 4.18 -1.50
CA ASN A 112 -7.64 4.80 -0.22
C ASN A 112 -7.95 3.85 0.93
N MET A 113 -6.93 3.48 1.71
CA MET A 113 -7.06 2.62 2.88
C MET A 113 -7.18 3.44 4.15
N ALA A 114 -8.29 3.32 4.87
CA ALA A 114 -8.48 4.03 6.12
C ALA A 114 -7.67 3.42 7.27
N ALA A 115 -7.61 4.14 8.39
CA ALA A 115 -6.95 3.66 9.60
C ALA A 115 -7.54 2.32 10.07
N GLY A 116 -6.67 1.37 10.43
CA GLY A 116 -7.10 0.06 10.91
C GLY A 116 -7.72 -0.85 9.83
N ALA A 117 -7.69 -0.46 8.56
CA ALA A 117 -8.11 -1.34 7.47
C ALA A 117 -7.08 -2.45 7.27
N THR A 118 -7.48 -3.70 7.46
CA THR A 118 -6.62 -4.87 7.39
C THR A 118 -7.09 -5.80 6.26
N LEU A 119 -6.35 -5.79 5.16
CA LEU A 119 -6.69 -6.51 3.96
C LEU A 119 -5.75 -7.68 3.72
N GLY A 120 -6.34 -8.81 3.40
CA GLY A 120 -5.57 -10.01 3.14
C GLY A 120 -5.23 -10.81 4.39
N SER A 121 -6.01 -10.66 5.45
CA SER A 121 -5.92 -11.52 6.61
C SER A 121 -6.65 -12.84 6.35
N ASN A 122 -5.99 -13.94 6.70
CA ASN A 122 -6.62 -15.24 6.73
C ASN A 122 -7.09 -15.52 8.16
N HIS A 123 -8.32 -15.15 8.46
CA HIS A 123 -8.88 -15.18 9.81
C HIS A 123 -8.91 -16.57 10.45
N ASN A 124 -8.91 -17.64 9.67
CA ASN A 124 -9.22 -18.98 10.17
C ASN A 124 -8.16 -20.05 9.92
N SER A 125 -7.15 -19.79 9.09
CA SER A 125 -6.12 -20.78 8.80
C SER A 125 -4.80 -20.14 8.38
N ARG A 126 -3.74 -20.94 8.32
CA ARG A 126 -2.44 -20.54 7.78
C ARG A 126 -2.29 -20.80 6.29
N ALA A 127 -3.32 -21.32 5.63
CA ALA A 127 -3.30 -21.56 4.20
C ALA A 127 -3.42 -20.24 3.42
N THR A 128 -2.77 -20.17 2.27
CA THR A 128 -2.94 -19.07 1.32
C THR A 128 -4.26 -19.28 0.59
N ASP A 129 -5.18 -18.33 0.77
CA ASP A 129 -6.51 -18.39 0.15
C ASP A 129 -6.60 -17.65 -1.20
N GLY A 130 -5.48 -17.18 -1.74
CA GLY A 130 -5.43 -16.37 -2.96
C GLY A 130 -5.23 -14.88 -2.68
N GLU A 131 -5.59 -14.03 -3.63
CA GLU A 131 -5.36 -12.60 -3.56
C GLU A 131 -6.67 -11.82 -3.43
N ILE A 132 -6.56 -10.60 -2.87
CA ILE A 132 -7.58 -9.59 -3.02
C ILE A 132 -7.40 -8.88 -4.35
N VAL A 133 -8.47 -8.72 -5.11
CA VAL A 133 -8.49 -7.91 -6.33
C VAL A 133 -9.51 -6.79 -6.15
N ALA A 134 -9.04 -5.56 -6.09
CA ALA A 134 -9.90 -4.38 -5.96
C ALA A 134 -9.74 -3.47 -7.18
N SER A 135 -10.86 -3.16 -7.80
CA SER A 135 -10.89 -2.23 -8.94
C SER A 135 -10.71 -0.79 -8.49
N ARG A 136 -10.63 0.13 -9.46
CA ARG A 136 -10.36 1.56 -9.23
C ARG A 136 -11.27 2.19 -8.18
N GLY A 137 -10.72 3.07 -7.34
CA GLY A 137 -11.49 3.84 -6.36
C GLY A 137 -11.97 3.02 -5.16
N PHE A 138 -11.33 1.90 -4.88
CA PHE A 138 -11.66 1.07 -3.73
C PHE A 138 -11.32 1.77 -2.41
N TRP A 139 -12.28 1.80 -1.50
CA TRP A 139 -12.12 2.45 -0.20
C TRP A 139 -12.64 1.60 0.96
N PRO A 140 -11.82 0.77 1.59
CA PRO A 140 -12.14 0.14 2.86
C PRO A 140 -12.09 1.19 3.98
N GLY A 141 -13.20 1.35 4.67
CA GLY A 141 -13.35 2.33 5.75
C GLY A 141 -12.59 1.95 7.03
N LEU A 142 -12.71 2.79 8.04
CA LEU A 142 -12.04 2.64 9.33
C LEU A 142 -12.26 1.24 9.92
N CYS A 143 -11.17 0.59 10.34
CA CYS A 143 -11.22 -0.72 10.99
C CYS A 143 -12.02 -1.77 10.20
N SER A 144 -11.90 -1.76 8.88
CA SER A 144 -12.42 -2.84 8.03
C SER A 144 -11.43 -3.99 8.03
N SER A 145 -11.91 -5.21 8.27
CA SER A 145 -11.10 -6.43 8.20
C SER A 145 -11.62 -7.33 7.08
N ILE A 146 -10.78 -7.60 6.08
CA ILE A 146 -11.20 -8.26 4.84
C ILE A 146 -10.40 -9.53 4.61
N LYS A 147 -11.12 -10.64 4.45
CA LYS A 147 -10.54 -11.94 4.16
C LYS A 147 -10.06 -12.06 2.72
N HIS A 148 -9.03 -12.87 2.51
CA HIS A 148 -8.52 -13.22 1.18
C HIS A 148 -9.54 -13.87 0.26
N SER A 149 -9.21 -13.76 -1.03
CA SER A 149 -9.92 -14.11 -2.24
C SER A 149 -11.14 -13.24 -2.53
N SER A 150 -11.25 -12.10 -1.88
CA SER A 150 -12.31 -11.13 -2.21
C SER A 150 -12.00 -10.31 -3.46
N ARG A 151 -13.04 -10.01 -4.22
CA ARG A 151 -12.96 -9.19 -5.43
C ARG A 151 -13.95 -8.04 -5.35
N PHE A 152 -13.50 -6.82 -5.61
CA PHE A 152 -14.31 -5.62 -5.47
C PHE A 152 -14.39 -4.85 -6.80
N ALA A 153 -15.60 -4.43 -7.14
CA ALA A 153 -15.86 -3.56 -8.29
C ALA A 153 -15.27 -2.15 -8.05
N SER A 154 -15.23 -1.36 -9.12
CA SER A 154 -14.79 0.04 -9.04
C SER A 154 -15.64 0.85 -8.08
N PHE A 155 -14.99 1.74 -7.32
CA PHE A 155 -15.61 2.64 -6.37
C PHE A 155 -16.43 1.95 -5.27
N THR A 156 -16.05 0.73 -4.90
CA THR A 156 -16.62 0.05 -3.74
C THR A 156 -16.14 0.73 -2.46
N LEU A 157 -17.09 1.13 -1.62
CA LEU A 157 -16.85 1.64 -0.27
C LEU A 157 -17.34 0.62 0.74
N LEU A 158 -16.47 0.24 1.67
CA LEU A 158 -16.80 -0.67 2.78
C LEU A 158 -16.92 0.12 4.07
N SER A 159 -17.99 -0.07 4.80
CA SER A 159 -18.13 0.47 6.17
C SER A 159 -17.24 -0.28 7.14
N LYS A 160 -17.05 0.27 8.35
CA LYS A 160 -16.38 -0.43 9.46
C LYS A 160 -17.02 -1.81 9.70
N GLY A 161 -16.20 -2.85 9.80
CA GLY A 161 -16.68 -4.22 10.09
C GLY A 161 -15.70 -5.32 9.70
N ASP A 162 -16.01 -6.52 10.15
CA ASP A 162 -15.29 -7.74 9.82
C ASP A 162 -15.98 -8.46 8.66
N TYR A 163 -15.25 -8.62 7.57
CA TYR A 163 -15.73 -9.26 6.35
C TYR A 163 -15.04 -10.63 6.25
N LEU A 164 -15.60 -11.60 6.99
CA LEU A 164 -15.01 -12.93 7.20
C LEU A 164 -15.27 -13.91 6.06
N GLU A 165 -16.12 -13.53 5.11
CA GLU A 165 -16.48 -14.33 3.94
C GLU A 165 -15.79 -13.79 2.69
N ILE A 166 -15.70 -14.62 1.65
CA ILE A 166 -15.20 -14.20 0.35
C ILE A 166 -16.26 -13.34 -0.32
N PHE A 167 -15.89 -12.11 -0.65
CA PHE A 167 -16.76 -11.18 -1.35
C PHE A 167 -16.47 -11.15 -2.85
N LEU A 168 -17.51 -11.33 -3.65
CA LEU A 168 -17.49 -11.07 -5.09
C LEU A 168 -18.45 -9.92 -5.38
N VAL A 169 -17.93 -8.70 -5.39
CA VAL A 169 -18.72 -7.49 -5.68
C VAL A 169 -18.59 -7.18 -7.17
N CYS A 170 -19.62 -7.44 -7.92
CA CYS A 170 -19.63 -7.23 -9.38
C CYS A 170 -20.16 -5.86 -9.81
N VAL A 171 -20.68 -5.04 -8.91
CA VAL A 171 -21.33 -3.74 -9.19
C VAL A 171 -20.85 -2.68 -8.21
N HIS A 172 -20.94 -1.43 -8.62
CA HIS A 172 -20.74 -0.26 -7.76
C HIS A 172 -21.62 -0.36 -6.51
N MET A 173 -21.04 -0.52 -5.33
CA MET A 173 -21.84 -0.78 -4.15
C MET A 173 -21.22 -0.19 -2.87
N TYR A 174 -22.08 0.45 -2.08
CA TYR A 174 -21.81 0.74 -0.69
C TYR A 174 -22.21 -0.48 0.15
N ILE A 175 -21.22 -1.15 0.76
CA ILE A 175 -21.46 -2.31 1.61
C ILE A 175 -21.46 -1.85 3.06
N ARG A 176 -22.63 -1.93 3.70
CA ARG A 176 -22.80 -1.68 5.11
C ARG A 176 -22.88 -3.02 5.85
N HIS A 177 -21.97 -3.25 6.78
CA HIS A 177 -22.07 -4.41 7.66
C HIS A 177 -23.33 -4.28 8.55
N LYS A 178 -24.28 -5.21 8.43
CA LYS A 178 -25.33 -5.35 9.44
C LYS A 178 -24.71 -5.96 10.69
N MET A 179 -24.63 -5.21 11.78
CA MET A 179 -24.43 -5.83 13.08
C MET A 179 -25.66 -6.68 13.37
N PHE A 180 -25.49 -8.00 13.42
CA PHE A 180 -26.49 -8.85 14.05
C PHE A 180 -26.41 -8.58 15.55
N THR A 181 -27.32 -7.79 16.06
CA THR A 181 -27.63 -7.78 17.50
C THR A 181 -28.28 -9.09 17.81
N GLN A 182 -27.60 -9.92 18.61
CA GLN A 182 -28.22 -11.03 19.32
C GLN A 182 -29.18 -10.50 20.40
#